data_8341a07cccb4d2d3ea120def33eaf335
#
_entry.id   8341a07cccb4d2d3ea120def33eaf335
#
_cell.length_a   1.000
_cell.length_b   1.000
_cell.length_c   1.000
_cell.angle_alpha   90.00
_cell.angle_beta   90.00
_cell.angle_gamma   90.00
#
_symmetry.space_group_name_H-M   'P 1'
#
loop_
_entity.id
_entity.type
_entity.pdbx_description
1 polymer ?
#
loop_
_entity_poly.entity_id
_entity_poly.type
_entity_poly.pdbx_seq_one_letter_code
_entity_poly.pdbx_strand_id
1 'polypeptide(L)'
;WLSCQNFINTREYNEQYRSTKKRWFMADFYQQQRKRLDILMEDGKPEGGKWSFDADNRKKIPKAKRHLIPDLEFPETNPWVDEAEAYVSQHFNDAIGDVAPLLYPVTFEAAETWLQGFLVQRFSNFGDYEDALVPHQTWLYHSVLTPMMNIGLLTPQQVVDAALQYANRADVIDSDGPISIASLEGFVRQIIGWREFMRATYDDLGATMRSGNHWGHHHRLPKSFYDGTTGIAPIDDV
;
A
#
# COMPACT_ATOMS: atom_id res chain seq x y z
N TRP A 1 26.78 10.95 1.07
CA TRP A 1 25.31 10.91 0.89
C TRP A 1 24.91 9.47 0.62
N LEU A 2 23.95 8.93 1.40
CA LEU A 2 23.33 7.64 1.12
C LEU A 2 22.07 7.91 0.32
N SER A 3 21.79 7.06 -0.68
CA SER A 3 20.52 7.09 -1.41
C SER A 3 19.38 6.67 -0.51
N CYS A 4 18.21 7.29 -0.66
CA CYS A 4 17.00 6.89 0.05
C CYS A 4 16.55 5.50 -0.42
N GLN A 5 16.41 4.56 0.51
CA GLN A 5 15.95 3.19 0.22
C GLN A 5 14.43 3.01 0.33
N ASN A 6 13.69 4.09 0.60
CA ASN A 6 12.22 4.03 0.67
C ASN A 6 11.55 3.88 -0.70
N PHE A 7 12.35 3.86 -1.77
CA PHE A 7 11.93 3.63 -3.14
C PHE A 7 12.96 2.76 -3.87
N ILE A 8 12.50 1.96 -4.82
CA ILE A 8 13.34 1.08 -5.64
C ILE A 8 14.03 1.86 -6.76
N ASN A 9 13.32 2.86 -7.33
CA ASN A 9 13.88 3.65 -8.41
C ASN A 9 14.75 4.79 -7.89
N THR A 10 15.84 5.06 -8.61
CA THR A 10 16.58 6.30 -8.43
C THR A 10 15.84 7.46 -9.10
N ARG A 11 16.16 8.68 -8.69
CA ARG A 11 15.61 9.88 -9.30
C ARG A 11 15.99 9.99 -10.78
N GLU A 12 17.24 9.68 -11.10
CA GLU A 12 17.77 9.70 -12.46
C GLU A 12 17.01 8.75 -13.39
N TYR A 13 16.69 7.55 -12.91
CA TYR A 13 15.85 6.61 -13.67
C TYR A 13 14.46 7.18 -13.95
N ASN A 14 13.82 7.75 -12.94
CA ASN A 14 12.50 8.36 -13.10
C ASN A 14 12.53 9.53 -14.09
N GLU A 15 13.53 10.41 -14.01
CA GLU A 15 13.73 11.53 -14.94
C GLU A 15 13.96 11.02 -16.37
N GLN A 16 14.79 10.00 -16.56
CA GLN A 16 15.01 9.39 -17.88
C GLN A 16 13.73 8.79 -18.44
N TYR A 17 12.97 8.01 -17.65
CA TYR A 17 11.69 7.46 -18.10
C TYR A 17 10.72 8.58 -18.52
N ARG A 18 10.60 9.63 -17.71
CA ARG A 18 9.72 10.76 -17.95
C ARG A 18 10.08 11.53 -19.22
N SER A 19 11.37 11.77 -19.46
CA SER A 19 11.86 12.51 -20.63
C SER A 19 11.48 11.86 -21.97
N THR A 20 11.24 10.56 -21.99
CA THR A 20 10.86 9.80 -23.18
C THR A 20 9.37 9.79 -23.48
N LYS A 21 8.53 10.33 -22.58
CA LYS A 21 7.07 10.18 -22.62
C LYS A 21 6.35 11.52 -22.73
N LYS A 22 5.44 11.63 -23.71
CA LYS A 22 4.51 12.77 -23.82
C LYS A 22 3.39 12.71 -22.78
N ARG A 23 2.95 11.52 -22.44
CA ARG A 23 1.92 11.22 -21.42
C ARG A 23 2.38 10.06 -20.57
N TRP A 24 1.95 10.07 -19.32
CA TRP A 24 2.38 9.08 -18.34
C TRP A 24 1.19 8.23 -17.93
N PHE A 25 1.33 6.94 -18.12
CA PHE A 25 0.34 5.96 -17.72
C PHE A 25 0.99 4.94 -16.80
N MET A 26 0.36 4.69 -15.68
CA MET A 26 0.86 3.72 -14.70
C MET A 26 1.07 2.34 -15.32
N ALA A 27 0.17 1.89 -16.20
CA ALA A 27 0.29 0.59 -16.85
C ALA A 27 1.56 0.44 -17.70
N ASP A 28 1.95 1.48 -18.47
CA ASP A 28 3.20 1.46 -19.25
C ASP A 28 4.43 1.50 -18.33
N PHE A 29 4.39 2.35 -17.29
CA PHE A 29 5.44 2.42 -16.30
C PHE A 29 5.64 1.06 -15.61
N TYR A 30 4.57 0.43 -15.16
CA TYR A 30 4.61 -0.86 -14.49
C TYR A 30 5.17 -1.96 -15.37
N GLN A 31 4.79 -2.04 -16.66
CA GLN A 31 5.38 -2.99 -17.60
C GLN A 31 6.89 -2.80 -17.74
N GLN A 32 7.35 -1.56 -17.78
CA GLN A 32 8.79 -1.27 -17.84
C GLN A 32 9.50 -1.64 -16.53
N GLN A 33 8.85 -1.41 -15.38
CA GLN A 33 9.38 -1.84 -14.07
C GLN A 33 9.54 -3.36 -14.02
N ARG A 34 8.53 -4.13 -14.43
CA ARG A 34 8.60 -5.59 -14.45
C ARG A 34 9.76 -6.09 -15.33
N LYS A 35 9.91 -5.54 -16.54
CA LYS A 35 11.01 -5.88 -17.45
C LYS A 35 12.38 -5.53 -16.90
N ARG A 36 12.52 -4.33 -16.31
CA ARG A 36 13.79 -3.83 -15.77
C ARG A 36 14.26 -4.61 -14.54
N LEU A 37 13.33 -4.93 -13.67
CA LEU A 37 13.61 -5.62 -12.41
C LEU A 37 13.57 -7.15 -12.55
N ASP A 38 13.17 -7.64 -13.71
CA ASP A 38 12.96 -9.06 -14.01
C ASP A 38 11.99 -9.73 -13.02
N ILE A 39 10.92 -8.99 -12.62
CA ILE A 39 9.92 -9.44 -11.64
C ILE A 39 8.70 -9.98 -12.38
N LEU A 40 8.29 -11.21 -12.05
CA LEU A 40 7.17 -11.92 -12.67
C LEU A 40 7.32 -12.00 -14.20
N MET A 41 8.54 -12.27 -14.67
CA MET A 41 8.88 -12.43 -16.06
C MET A 41 9.35 -13.87 -16.31
N GLU A 42 8.93 -14.44 -17.43
CA GLU A 42 9.34 -15.75 -17.93
C GLU A 42 9.67 -15.63 -19.42
N ASP A 43 10.88 -15.95 -19.83
CA ASP A 43 11.35 -15.85 -21.23
C ASP A 43 11.05 -14.48 -21.90
N GLY A 44 11.20 -13.39 -21.15
CA GLY A 44 10.95 -12.02 -21.62
C GLY A 44 9.47 -11.66 -21.77
N LYS A 45 8.56 -12.53 -21.34
CA LYS A 45 7.11 -12.32 -21.32
C LYS A 45 6.61 -12.20 -19.87
N PRO A 46 5.45 -11.59 -19.64
CA PRO A 46 4.87 -11.57 -18.32
C PRO A 46 4.44 -12.98 -17.89
N GLU A 47 4.84 -13.40 -16.70
CA GLU A 47 4.36 -14.62 -16.06
C GLU A 47 2.85 -14.63 -15.99
N GLY A 48 2.23 -15.80 -16.22
CA GLY A 48 0.78 -15.94 -16.34
C GLY A 48 0.16 -15.32 -17.59
N GLY A 49 0.99 -14.85 -18.56
CA GLY A 49 0.55 -14.35 -19.87
C GLY A 49 -0.09 -12.97 -19.87
N LYS A 50 -0.22 -12.31 -18.72
CA LYS A 50 -0.84 -10.97 -18.57
C LYS A 50 0.11 -10.01 -17.87
N TRP A 51 0.06 -8.73 -18.28
CA TRP A 51 0.77 -7.66 -17.57
C TRP A 51 0.11 -7.25 -16.27
N SER A 52 -1.19 -7.46 -16.13
CA SER A 52 -1.97 -7.16 -14.93
C SER A 52 -3.16 -8.08 -14.82
N PHE A 53 -3.46 -8.51 -13.60
CA PHE A 53 -4.63 -9.29 -13.21
C PHE A 53 -5.70 -8.44 -12.52
N ASP A 54 -5.60 -7.12 -12.56
CA ASP A 54 -6.51 -6.16 -11.92
C ASP A 54 -8.01 -6.46 -12.19
N ALA A 55 -8.33 -6.86 -13.42
CA ALA A 55 -9.72 -7.23 -13.77
C ALA A 55 -10.22 -8.49 -13.02
N ASP A 56 -9.31 -9.37 -12.64
CA ASP A 56 -9.60 -10.61 -11.91
C ASP A 56 -9.69 -10.36 -10.39
N ASN A 57 -9.16 -9.22 -9.90
CA ASN A 57 -9.00 -8.84 -8.48
C ASN A 57 -10.16 -7.99 -7.93
N ARG A 58 -11.39 -8.17 -8.44
CA ARG A 58 -12.56 -7.34 -8.08
C ARG A 58 -13.72 -8.17 -7.54
N LYS A 59 -13.42 -9.26 -6.85
CA LYS A 59 -14.45 -10.14 -6.30
C LYS A 59 -15.03 -9.55 -5.01
N LYS A 60 -16.30 -9.88 -4.75
CA LYS A 60 -16.95 -9.57 -3.47
C LYS A 60 -16.73 -10.73 -2.51
N ILE A 61 -16.44 -10.42 -1.24
CA ILE A 61 -16.36 -11.45 -0.20
C ILE A 61 -17.75 -12.03 0.05
N PRO A 62 -17.96 -13.35 -0.20
CA PRO A 62 -19.23 -14.00 0.06
C PRO A 62 -19.63 -13.87 1.54
N LYS A 63 -20.91 -13.66 1.83
CA LYS A 63 -21.40 -13.55 3.20
C LYS A 63 -20.96 -14.71 4.10
N ALA A 64 -20.96 -15.93 3.55
CA ALA A 64 -20.54 -17.14 4.26
C ALA A 64 -19.04 -17.18 4.60
N LYS A 65 -18.20 -16.40 3.91
CA LYS A 65 -16.75 -16.34 4.14
C LYS A 65 -16.31 -15.13 4.99
N ARG A 66 -17.19 -14.22 5.35
CA ARG A 66 -16.83 -13.01 6.12
C ARG A 66 -16.26 -13.29 7.49
N HIS A 67 -16.63 -14.38 8.12
CA HIS A 67 -16.10 -14.82 9.40
C HIS A 67 -14.65 -15.35 9.32
N LEU A 68 -14.13 -15.55 8.12
CA LEU A 68 -12.75 -15.97 7.85
C LEU A 68 -11.80 -14.78 7.61
N ILE A 69 -12.32 -13.55 7.59
CA ILE A 69 -11.49 -12.35 7.47
C ILE A 69 -10.61 -12.28 8.73
N PRO A 70 -9.27 -12.29 8.59
CA PRO A 70 -8.40 -12.26 9.76
C PRO A 70 -8.47 -10.90 10.45
N ASP A 71 -8.49 -10.92 11.77
CA ASP A 71 -8.25 -9.72 12.56
C ASP A 71 -6.78 -9.31 12.47
N LEU A 72 -6.52 -8.00 12.59
CA LEU A 72 -5.15 -7.51 12.71
C LEU A 72 -4.70 -7.59 14.17
N GLU A 73 -3.54 -8.18 14.36
CA GLU A 73 -2.84 -8.13 15.65
C GLU A 73 -2.00 -6.84 15.69
N PHE A 74 -2.43 -5.88 16.49
CA PHE A 74 -1.70 -4.64 16.68
C PHE A 74 -0.55 -4.85 17.69
N PRO A 75 0.60 -4.14 17.50
CA PRO A 75 1.70 -4.23 18.45
C PRO A 75 1.28 -3.68 19.82
N GLU A 76 1.87 -4.26 20.87
CA GLU A 76 1.75 -3.68 22.21
C GLU A 76 2.43 -2.29 22.25
N THR A 77 1.96 -1.42 23.14
CA THR A 77 2.62 -0.14 23.39
C THR A 77 4.04 -0.34 23.92
N ASN A 78 4.87 0.66 23.76
CA ASN A 78 6.24 0.66 24.23
C ASN A 78 6.62 2.11 24.66
N PRO A 79 7.74 2.29 25.39
CA PRO A 79 8.11 3.60 25.90
C PRO A 79 8.23 4.72 24.87
N TRP A 80 8.56 4.39 23.63
CA TRP A 80 8.66 5.38 22.53
C TRP A 80 7.28 5.86 22.07
N VAL A 81 6.30 4.96 22.05
CA VAL A 81 4.92 5.28 21.73
C VAL A 81 4.33 6.12 22.86
N ASP A 82 4.51 5.71 24.11
CA ASP A 82 3.99 6.43 25.29
C ASP A 82 4.55 7.88 25.34
N GLU A 83 5.85 8.06 25.05
CA GLU A 83 6.47 9.38 24.98
C GLU A 83 5.87 10.23 23.85
N ALA A 84 5.70 9.64 22.65
CA ALA A 84 5.15 10.33 21.50
C ALA A 84 3.70 10.74 21.70
N GLU A 85 2.87 9.87 22.29
CA GLU A 85 1.47 10.15 22.61
C GLU A 85 1.35 11.28 23.64
N ALA A 86 2.18 11.25 24.68
CA ALA A 86 2.24 12.32 25.69
C ALA A 86 2.65 13.67 25.05
N TYR A 87 3.67 13.66 24.20
CA TYR A 87 4.12 14.85 23.50
C TYR A 87 3.04 15.45 22.59
N VAL A 88 2.40 14.62 21.76
CA VAL A 88 1.34 15.07 20.84
C VAL A 88 0.12 15.59 21.62
N SER A 89 -0.30 14.89 22.67
CA SER A 89 -1.40 15.34 23.53
C SER A 89 -1.13 16.68 24.21
N GLN A 90 0.14 16.96 24.56
CA GLN A 90 0.52 18.21 25.18
C GLN A 90 0.62 19.39 24.19
N HIS A 91 1.13 19.14 22.98
CA HIS A 91 1.51 20.20 22.05
C HIS A 91 0.57 20.38 20.86
N PHE A 92 -0.29 19.40 20.58
CA PHE A 92 -1.17 19.36 19.40
C PHE A 92 -2.61 18.95 19.74
N ASN A 93 -3.10 19.32 20.91
CA ASN A 93 -4.44 18.98 21.41
C ASN A 93 -5.59 19.56 20.56
N ASP A 94 -5.31 20.59 19.74
CA ASP A 94 -6.28 21.19 18.82
C ASP A 94 -6.31 20.52 17.43
N ALA A 95 -5.43 19.53 17.18
CA ALA A 95 -5.40 18.81 15.92
C ALA A 95 -6.60 17.88 15.80
N ILE A 96 -7.04 17.63 14.56
CA ILE A 96 -8.13 16.69 14.28
C ILE A 96 -7.60 15.25 14.43
N GLY A 97 -8.39 14.38 15.06
CA GLY A 97 -8.11 12.98 15.29
C GLY A 97 -7.72 12.65 16.72
N ASP A 98 -7.59 11.38 17.00
CA ASP A 98 -7.19 10.84 18.29
C ASP A 98 -5.71 10.47 18.30
N VAL A 99 -5.04 10.72 19.43
CA VAL A 99 -3.60 10.43 19.56
C VAL A 99 -3.36 8.96 19.83
N ALA A 100 -4.22 8.34 20.63
CA ALA A 100 -4.05 6.97 21.12
C ALA A 100 -5.27 6.09 20.80
N PRO A 101 -5.06 4.78 20.57
CA PRO A 101 -3.75 4.11 20.49
C PRO A 101 -3.08 4.28 19.12
N LEU A 102 -1.73 4.32 19.09
CA LEU A 102 -0.99 4.17 17.85
C LEU A 102 -1.05 2.71 17.39
N LEU A 103 -1.63 2.47 16.22
CA LEU A 103 -1.94 1.13 15.73
C LEU A 103 -0.77 0.44 15.00
N TYR A 104 0.27 1.17 14.61
CA TYR A 104 1.29 0.66 13.70
C TYR A 104 2.62 0.37 14.40
N PRO A 105 3.39 -0.62 13.89
CA PRO A 105 4.74 -0.87 14.36
C PRO A 105 5.66 0.35 14.27
N VAL A 106 6.49 0.54 15.30
CA VAL A 106 7.50 1.60 15.38
C VAL A 106 8.93 1.06 15.50
N THR A 107 9.10 -0.25 15.46
CA THR A 107 10.41 -0.90 15.49
C THR A 107 10.60 -1.79 14.27
N PHE A 108 11.86 -2.04 13.88
CA PHE A 108 12.17 -2.93 12.75
C PHE A 108 11.64 -4.36 12.96
N GLU A 109 11.78 -4.89 14.17
CA GLU A 109 11.33 -6.24 14.51
C GLU A 109 9.80 -6.36 14.42
N ALA A 110 9.06 -5.40 14.98
CA ALA A 110 7.61 -5.39 14.90
C ALA A 110 7.11 -5.20 13.45
N ALA A 111 7.80 -4.39 12.65
CA ALA A 111 7.47 -4.20 11.24
C ALA A 111 7.70 -5.48 10.41
N GLU A 112 8.77 -6.21 10.68
CA GLU A 112 9.03 -7.51 10.06
C GLU A 112 7.97 -8.54 10.47
N THR A 113 7.62 -8.60 11.75
CA THR A 113 6.55 -9.48 12.25
C THR A 113 5.21 -9.16 11.56
N TRP A 114 4.90 -7.88 11.36
CA TRP A 114 3.71 -7.45 10.63
C TRP A 114 3.71 -7.90 9.17
N LEU A 115 4.85 -7.79 8.49
CA LEU A 115 5.02 -8.28 7.12
C LEU A 115 4.79 -9.80 7.05
N GLN A 116 5.39 -10.56 7.95
CA GLN A 116 5.19 -12.02 8.00
C GLN A 116 3.72 -12.38 8.31
N GLY A 117 3.06 -11.66 9.22
CA GLY A 117 1.64 -11.81 9.50
C GLY A 117 0.75 -11.58 8.26
N PHE A 118 1.07 -10.58 7.46
CA PHE A 118 0.38 -10.37 6.17
C PHE A 118 0.57 -11.55 5.22
N LEU A 119 1.79 -11.99 5.02
CA LEU A 119 2.11 -13.07 4.07
C LEU A 119 1.39 -14.37 4.46
N VAL A 120 1.36 -14.69 5.74
CA VAL A 120 0.75 -15.94 6.25
C VAL A 120 -0.78 -15.88 6.25
N GLN A 121 -1.37 -14.78 6.68
CA GLN A 121 -2.80 -14.73 6.99
C GLN A 121 -3.68 -14.14 5.88
N ARG A 122 -3.14 -13.26 5.02
CA ARG A 122 -3.95 -12.43 4.13
C ARG A 122 -3.55 -12.47 2.67
N PHE A 123 -2.29 -12.83 2.38
CA PHE A 123 -1.73 -12.68 1.04
C PHE A 123 -2.43 -13.55 0.00
N SER A 124 -2.83 -14.78 0.34
CA SER A 124 -3.56 -15.67 -0.57
C SER A 124 -4.86 -15.06 -1.10
N ASN A 125 -5.55 -14.32 -0.26
CA ASN A 125 -6.84 -13.68 -0.57
C ASN A 125 -6.72 -12.21 -1.00
N PHE A 126 -5.52 -11.64 -0.98
CA PHE A 126 -5.29 -10.23 -1.32
C PHE A 126 -5.81 -9.89 -2.72
N GLY A 127 -5.40 -10.65 -3.74
CA GLY A 127 -5.78 -10.36 -5.12
C GLY A 127 -7.30 -10.42 -5.32
N ASP A 128 -7.93 -11.52 -4.94
CA ASP A 128 -9.36 -11.72 -5.13
C ASP A 128 -10.21 -10.59 -4.51
N TYR A 129 -9.78 -10.06 -3.36
CA TYR A 129 -10.55 -9.13 -2.54
C TYR A 129 -9.89 -7.75 -2.35
N GLU A 130 -8.94 -7.38 -3.23
CA GLU A 130 -8.25 -6.09 -3.18
C GLU A 130 -9.22 -4.91 -3.13
N ASP A 131 -10.29 -4.95 -3.94
CA ASP A 131 -11.30 -3.89 -4.03
C ASP A 131 -12.60 -4.20 -3.23
N ALA A 132 -12.56 -5.22 -2.37
CA ALA A 132 -13.76 -5.61 -1.63
C ALA A 132 -14.08 -4.63 -0.50
N LEU A 133 -15.38 -4.47 -0.22
CA LEU A 133 -15.87 -3.71 0.92
C LEU A 133 -16.82 -4.58 1.73
N VAL A 134 -16.64 -4.59 3.05
CA VAL A 134 -17.52 -5.27 4.01
C VAL A 134 -17.84 -4.30 5.15
N PRO A 135 -19.12 -4.05 5.49
CA PRO A 135 -19.48 -3.18 6.59
C PRO A 135 -18.80 -3.59 7.90
N HIS A 136 -18.27 -2.61 8.62
CA HIS A 136 -17.57 -2.78 9.90
C HIS A 136 -16.28 -3.61 9.84
N GLN A 137 -15.68 -3.74 8.65
CA GLN A 137 -14.39 -4.40 8.42
C GLN A 137 -13.44 -3.42 7.73
N THR A 138 -12.49 -2.87 8.47
CA THR A 138 -11.58 -1.82 7.99
C THR A 138 -10.45 -2.39 7.15
N TRP A 139 -9.88 -3.52 7.56
CA TRP A 139 -8.58 -3.98 7.05
C TRP A 139 -8.70 -5.05 5.97
N LEU A 140 -9.70 -5.92 6.05
CA LEU A 140 -9.90 -7.04 5.14
C LEU A 140 -8.59 -7.84 4.92
N TYR A 141 -8.21 -8.03 3.65
CA TYR A 141 -6.99 -8.74 3.28
C TYR A 141 -5.83 -7.81 2.92
N HIS A 142 -5.93 -6.50 3.22
CA HIS A 142 -4.87 -5.53 2.94
C HIS A 142 -3.63 -5.77 3.80
N SER A 143 -2.46 -5.43 3.24
CA SER A 143 -1.18 -5.61 3.93
C SER A 143 -0.95 -4.60 5.06
N VAL A 144 -1.48 -3.38 4.89
CA VAL A 144 -1.29 -2.25 5.82
C VAL A 144 0.19 -1.97 6.11
N LEU A 145 1.06 -2.11 5.10
CA LEU A 145 2.52 -1.93 5.21
C LEU A 145 2.99 -0.50 4.92
N THR A 146 2.10 0.33 4.37
CA THR A 146 2.44 1.70 3.95
C THR A 146 3.04 2.56 5.07
N PRO A 147 2.53 2.56 6.32
CA PRO A 147 3.13 3.33 7.40
C PRO A 147 4.59 2.97 7.64
N MET A 148 4.91 1.68 7.74
CA MET A 148 6.27 1.19 7.98
C MET A 148 7.22 1.48 6.81
N MET A 149 6.73 1.34 5.57
CA MET A 149 7.52 1.70 4.39
C MET A 149 7.77 3.22 4.28
N ASN A 150 6.81 4.05 4.69
CA ASN A 150 6.95 5.49 4.61
C ASN A 150 7.97 6.06 5.60
N ILE A 151 8.10 5.45 6.77
CA ILE A 151 9.09 5.84 7.78
C ILE A 151 10.40 5.06 7.70
N GLY A 152 10.52 4.10 6.77
CA GLY A 152 11.76 3.37 6.50
C GLY A 152 12.03 2.19 7.43
N LEU A 153 11.05 1.69 8.16
CA LEU A 153 11.17 0.44 8.94
C LEU A 153 11.19 -0.79 8.03
N LEU A 154 10.54 -0.70 6.87
CA LEU A 154 10.62 -1.68 5.79
C LEU A 154 10.98 -0.94 4.50
N THR A 155 11.84 -1.53 3.70
CA THR A 155 12.07 -1.05 2.33
C THR A 155 11.13 -1.74 1.35
N PRO A 156 10.71 -1.07 0.26
CA PRO A 156 9.94 -1.70 -0.79
C PRO A 156 10.60 -2.95 -1.38
N GLN A 157 11.93 -2.96 -1.45
CA GLN A 157 12.68 -4.13 -1.92
C GLN A 157 12.50 -5.34 -0.99
N GLN A 158 12.65 -5.14 0.34
CA GLN A 158 12.42 -6.22 1.32
C GLN A 158 11.00 -6.78 1.20
N VAL A 159 10.00 -5.92 1.05
CA VAL A 159 8.60 -6.34 0.96
C VAL A 159 8.34 -7.13 -0.34
N VAL A 160 8.87 -6.68 -1.47
CA VAL A 160 8.73 -7.39 -2.76
C VAL A 160 9.46 -8.73 -2.72
N ASP A 161 10.69 -8.75 -2.22
CA ASP A 161 11.48 -9.98 -2.11
C ASP A 161 10.81 -11.01 -1.20
N ALA A 162 10.27 -10.57 -0.06
CA ALA A 162 9.54 -11.43 0.86
C ALA A 162 8.27 -12.03 0.21
N ALA A 163 7.51 -11.23 -0.53
CA ALA A 163 6.31 -11.69 -1.24
C ALA A 163 6.64 -12.71 -2.33
N LEU A 164 7.70 -12.45 -3.15
CA LEU A 164 8.16 -13.37 -4.18
C LEU A 164 8.68 -14.69 -3.58
N GLN A 165 9.49 -14.61 -2.52
CA GLN A 165 10.00 -15.78 -1.82
C GLN A 165 8.86 -16.60 -1.21
N TYR A 166 7.90 -15.94 -0.56
CA TYR A 166 6.76 -16.62 0.07
C TYR A 166 5.91 -17.35 -0.97
N ALA A 167 5.59 -16.71 -2.08
CA ALA A 167 4.78 -17.31 -3.15
C ALA A 167 5.46 -18.51 -3.84
N ASN A 168 6.80 -18.53 -3.87
CA ASN A 168 7.60 -19.61 -4.48
C ASN A 168 7.87 -20.79 -3.55
N ARG A 169 7.44 -20.74 -2.29
CA ARG A 169 7.67 -21.84 -1.34
C ARG A 169 6.74 -23.01 -1.64
N ALA A 170 7.32 -24.18 -1.86
CA ALA A 170 6.58 -25.40 -2.16
C ALA A 170 5.75 -25.95 -0.98
N ASP A 171 6.08 -25.52 0.25
CA ASP A 171 5.41 -25.91 1.50
C ASP A 171 4.26 -24.96 1.90
N VAL A 172 4.13 -23.81 1.22
CA VAL A 172 3.03 -22.89 1.43
C VAL A 172 1.83 -23.38 0.65
N ILE A 173 1.14 -24.34 1.24
CA ILE A 173 -0.23 -24.68 0.86
C ILE A 173 -1.10 -24.04 1.93
N ASP A 174 -1.56 -22.82 1.67
CA ASP A 174 -2.60 -22.21 2.48
C ASP A 174 -3.88 -23.07 2.40
N SER A 175 -4.82 -22.86 3.32
CA SER A 175 -6.12 -23.54 3.31
C SER A 175 -6.85 -23.48 1.95
N ASP A 176 -6.51 -22.48 1.13
CA ASP A 176 -7.05 -22.24 -0.21
C ASP A 176 -6.09 -22.61 -1.37
N GLY A 177 -4.92 -23.20 -1.09
CA GLY A 177 -3.92 -23.60 -2.09
C GLY A 177 -2.70 -22.64 -2.18
N PRO A 178 -1.85 -22.79 -3.21
CA PRO A 178 -0.69 -21.92 -3.41
C PRO A 178 -1.13 -20.49 -3.71
N ILE A 179 -0.26 -19.52 -3.38
CA ILE A 179 -0.50 -18.10 -3.70
C ILE A 179 -0.76 -17.95 -5.20
N SER A 180 -1.90 -17.43 -5.55
CA SER A 180 -2.26 -17.24 -6.97
C SER A 180 -1.39 -16.15 -7.60
N ILE A 181 -1.10 -16.30 -8.91
CA ILE A 181 -0.40 -15.25 -9.67
C ILE A 181 -1.16 -13.91 -9.63
N ALA A 182 -2.48 -13.95 -9.50
CA ALA A 182 -3.30 -12.75 -9.39
C ALA A 182 -3.06 -12.01 -8.06
N SER A 183 -2.95 -12.72 -6.93
CA SER A 183 -2.60 -12.13 -5.64
C SER A 183 -1.17 -11.60 -5.63
N LEU A 184 -0.22 -12.38 -6.13
CA LEU A 184 1.19 -11.99 -6.17
C LEU A 184 1.40 -10.76 -7.07
N GLU A 185 0.89 -10.80 -8.31
CA GLU A 185 0.99 -9.67 -9.25
C GLU A 185 0.27 -8.44 -8.73
N GLY A 186 -0.96 -8.61 -8.23
CA GLY A 186 -1.74 -7.51 -7.66
C GLY A 186 -0.98 -6.80 -6.55
N PHE A 187 -0.38 -7.53 -5.63
CA PHE A 187 0.41 -6.97 -4.53
C PHE A 187 1.69 -6.29 -5.03
N VAL A 188 2.48 -6.97 -5.86
CA VAL A 188 3.72 -6.41 -6.43
C VAL A 188 3.44 -5.14 -7.22
N ARG A 189 2.32 -5.09 -7.95
CA ARG A 189 1.89 -3.92 -8.71
C ARG A 189 1.64 -2.69 -7.84
N GLN A 190 1.16 -2.85 -6.61
CA GLN A 190 1.00 -1.70 -5.69
C GLN A 190 2.35 -1.09 -5.32
N ILE A 191 3.42 -1.89 -5.24
CA ILE A 191 4.75 -1.43 -4.79
C ILE A 191 5.59 -0.93 -5.96
N ILE A 192 5.94 -1.80 -6.93
CA ILE A 192 6.81 -1.39 -8.04
C ILE A 192 6.07 -0.61 -9.13
N GLY A 193 4.74 -0.69 -9.17
CA GLY A 193 3.87 0.10 -10.05
C GLY A 193 3.44 1.40 -9.39
N TRP A 194 2.39 1.36 -8.59
CA TRP A 194 1.76 2.57 -8.07
C TRP A 194 2.64 3.41 -7.17
N ARG A 195 3.30 2.82 -6.17
CA ARG A 195 4.16 3.58 -5.25
C ARG A 195 5.29 4.29 -5.99
N GLU A 196 5.98 3.59 -6.89
CA GLU A 196 7.06 4.16 -7.68
C GLU A 196 6.57 5.18 -8.72
N PHE A 197 5.42 4.93 -9.34
CA PHE A 197 4.80 5.86 -10.29
C PHE A 197 4.37 7.17 -9.60
N MET A 198 3.78 7.08 -8.42
CA MET A 198 3.40 8.26 -7.62
C MET A 198 4.63 9.05 -7.19
N ARG A 199 5.72 8.39 -6.79
CA ARG A 199 7.00 9.03 -6.50
C ARG A 199 7.55 9.78 -7.72
N ALA A 200 7.61 9.11 -8.88
CA ALA A 200 8.07 9.74 -10.11
C ALA A 200 7.20 10.94 -10.51
N THR A 201 5.88 10.85 -10.28
CA THR A 201 4.95 11.96 -10.53
C THR A 201 5.18 13.12 -9.57
N TYR A 202 5.41 12.84 -8.30
CA TYR A 202 5.70 13.86 -7.29
C TYR A 202 7.03 14.57 -7.57
N ASP A 203 8.09 13.83 -7.91
CA ASP A 203 9.39 14.41 -8.23
C ASP A 203 9.32 15.40 -9.41
N ASP A 204 8.46 15.12 -10.39
CA ASP A 204 8.32 15.94 -11.59
C ASP A 204 7.28 17.07 -11.45
N LEU A 205 6.12 16.78 -10.86
CA LEU A 205 4.98 17.69 -10.82
C LEU A 205 4.65 18.22 -9.42
N GLY A 206 5.30 17.74 -8.36
CA GLY A 206 4.91 18.03 -6.98
C GLY A 206 4.86 19.53 -6.66
N ALA A 207 5.81 20.33 -7.16
CA ALA A 207 5.80 21.78 -6.98
C ALA A 207 4.58 22.43 -7.67
N THR A 208 4.28 22.03 -8.90
CA THR A 208 3.13 22.54 -9.67
C THR A 208 1.81 22.11 -9.03
N MET A 209 1.72 20.87 -8.56
CA MET A 209 0.52 20.35 -7.89
C MET A 209 0.25 21.07 -6.56
N ARG A 210 1.30 21.42 -5.82
CA ARG A 210 1.18 22.13 -4.53
C ARG A 210 0.70 23.57 -4.69
N SER A 211 1.14 24.27 -5.70
CA SER A 211 0.80 25.69 -5.96
C SER A 211 -0.37 25.86 -6.92
N GLY A 212 -0.74 24.82 -7.67
CA GLY A 212 -1.76 24.88 -8.69
C GLY A 212 -3.17 24.63 -8.16
N ASN A 213 -4.15 25.18 -8.87
CA ASN A 213 -5.56 24.87 -8.69
C ASN A 213 -6.12 24.48 -10.08
N HIS A 214 -5.98 23.20 -10.43
CA HIS A 214 -6.31 22.69 -11.76
C HIS A 214 -7.75 22.97 -12.18
N TRP A 215 -8.68 22.89 -11.23
CA TRP A 215 -10.11 23.10 -11.50
C TRP A 215 -10.57 24.53 -11.27
N GLY A 216 -9.72 25.41 -10.73
CA GLY A 216 -10.10 26.79 -10.40
C GLY A 216 -11.15 26.88 -9.28
N HIS A 217 -11.27 25.86 -8.42
CA HIS A 217 -12.24 25.87 -7.33
C HIS A 217 -11.71 26.68 -6.16
N HIS A 218 -12.54 27.60 -5.64
CA HIS A 218 -12.20 28.52 -4.56
C HIS A 218 -13.07 28.34 -3.31
N HIS A 219 -14.04 27.42 -3.34
CA HIS A 219 -14.84 27.11 -2.16
C HIS A 219 -14.00 26.40 -1.12
N ARG A 220 -14.10 26.87 0.13
CA ARG A 220 -13.48 26.17 1.26
C ARG A 220 -14.26 24.89 1.55
N LEU A 221 -13.56 23.85 1.92
CA LEU A 221 -14.18 22.61 2.40
C LEU A 221 -14.94 22.91 3.71
N PRO A 222 -16.26 22.58 3.79
CA PRO A 222 -17.03 22.79 5.01
C PRO A 222 -16.47 22.01 6.20
N LYS A 223 -16.63 22.54 7.40
CA LYS A 223 -16.16 21.90 8.63
C LYS A 223 -16.75 20.50 8.82
N SER A 224 -17.98 20.28 8.35
CA SER A 224 -18.65 18.98 8.39
C SER A 224 -17.87 17.82 7.75
N PHE A 225 -16.98 18.09 6.78
CA PHE A 225 -16.09 17.06 6.23
C PHE A 225 -14.97 16.66 7.18
N TYR A 226 -14.57 17.56 8.08
CA TYR A 226 -13.55 17.28 9.10
C TYR A 226 -14.15 16.62 10.34
N ASP A 227 -15.42 16.92 10.62
CA ASP A 227 -16.12 16.45 11.81
C ASP A 227 -16.96 15.17 11.56
N GLY A 228 -17.00 14.66 10.31
CA GLY A 228 -17.86 13.53 9.94
C GLY A 228 -19.36 13.83 10.12
N THR A 229 -19.79 15.05 9.82
CA THR A 229 -21.18 15.50 10.04
C THR A 229 -21.82 16.06 8.79
N THR A 230 -21.47 15.52 7.62
CA THR A 230 -22.03 15.96 6.33
C THR A 230 -23.49 15.52 6.13
N GLY A 231 -23.94 14.51 6.88
CA GLY A 231 -25.22 13.83 6.69
C GLY A 231 -25.22 12.81 5.56
N ILE A 232 -24.04 12.51 4.99
CA ILE A 232 -23.85 11.51 3.93
C ILE A 232 -23.07 10.36 4.56
N ALA A 233 -23.76 9.30 4.99
CA ALA A 233 -23.16 8.21 5.75
C ALA A 233 -21.83 7.66 5.16
N PRO A 234 -21.68 7.40 3.84
CA PRO A 234 -20.39 6.92 3.31
C PRO A 234 -19.23 7.92 3.44
N ILE A 235 -19.52 9.20 3.70
CA ILE A 235 -18.48 10.22 3.92
C ILE A 235 -18.19 10.35 5.41
N ASP A 236 -19.22 10.23 6.22
CA ASP A 236 -19.14 10.44 7.67
C ASP A 236 -18.53 9.22 8.40
N ASP A 237 -18.54 8.05 7.75
CA ASP A 237 -18.01 6.77 8.27
C ASP A 237 -16.51 6.53 7.93
N VAL A 238 -15.81 7.49 7.32
CA VAL A 238 -14.39 7.35 6.88
C VAL A 238 -13.44 7.88 7.94
#